data_5050c90336f851ae1e202a7c6dbd7056
#
_entry.id   5050c90336f851ae1e202a7c6dbd7056
#
_cell.length_a   1.000
_cell.length_b   1.000
_cell.length_c   1.000
_cell.angle_alpha   90.00
_cell.angle_beta   90.00
_cell.angle_gamma   90.00
#
_symmetry.space_group_name_H-M   'P 1'
#
loop_
_entity.id
_entity.type
_entity.pdbx_description
1 polymer ?
#
loop_
_entity_poly.entity_id
_entity_poly.type
_entity_poly.pdbx_seq_one_letter_code
_entity_poly.pdbx_strand_id
1 'polypeptide(L)'
;MKKQKMRLKNKSSFITEEFINKLRNESGSDIKTRFTKQGEVKMSEVLVEYGAPILQHAASDEEYRNAFSVVVFAWNLAHFPLQSRKKLIDEDSMSFTNFIDKAFFVEIVQTLVSRKLEYFMGIERLIANFEINGHGKDIHIQVASMKYNQENLNSINEF
;
A
#
# COMPACT_ATOMS: atom_id res chain seq x y z
N MET A 1 -2.27 8.53 -15.19
CA MET A 1 -1.15 7.93 -14.44
C MET A 1 0.20 8.56 -14.76
N LYS A 2 0.59 8.70 -16.02
CA LYS A 2 1.84 9.41 -16.39
C LYS A 2 1.90 10.86 -15.89
N LYS A 3 0.76 11.55 -15.81
CA LYS A 3 0.69 12.94 -15.31
C LYS A 3 0.88 13.05 -13.79
N GLN A 4 0.48 12.04 -13.02
CA GLN A 4 0.73 11.98 -11.58
C GLN A 4 2.22 11.81 -11.27
N LYS A 5 2.91 11.02 -12.09
CA LYS A 5 4.35 10.76 -11.97
C LYS A 5 5.20 12.03 -12.11
N MET A 6 4.86 12.91 -13.03
CA MET A 6 5.58 14.18 -13.23
C MET A 6 5.33 15.18 -12.10
N ARG A 7 4.16 15.13 -11.47
CA ARG A 7 3.80 16.03 -10.37
C ARG A 7 4.43 15.64 -9.03
N LEU A 8 4.64 14.33 -8.82
CA LEU A 8 5.36 13.84 -7.63
C LEU A 8 6.78 14.41 -7.52
N LYS A 9 7.42 14.70 -8.65
CA LYS A 9 8.76 15.29 -8.68
C LYS A 9 8.81 16.77 -8.30
N ASN A 10 7.68 17.47 -8.40
CA ASN A 10 7.62 18.93 -8.23
C ASN A 10 7.09 19.36 -6.87
N LYS A 11 6.66 18.44 -6.02
CA LYS A 11 6.22 18.79 -4.67
C LYS A 11 7.34 18.67 -3.66
N SER A 12 7.33 19.62 -2.78
CA SER A 12 8.41 19.91 -1.85
C SER A 12 8.81 18.70 -0.99
N SER A 13 10.08 18.62 -0.69
CA SER A 13 10.68 17.77 0.32
C SER A 13 9.97 17.82 1.68
N PHE A 14 9.18 18.87 1.94
CA PHE A 14 8.40 19.06 3.17
C PHE A 14 7.41 17.92 3.44
N ILE A 15 6.63 17.53 2.44
CA ILE A 15 5.65 16.42 2.57
C ILE A 15 6.37 15.11 2.86
N THR A 16 7.51 14.90 2.22
CA THR A 16 8.32 13.70 2.41
C THR A 16 8.93 13.65 3.81
N GLU A 17 9.42 14.78 4.33
CA GLU A 17 9.95 14.87 5.70
C GLU A 17 8.86 14.60 6.74
N GLU A 18 7.68 15.16 6.55
CA GLU A 18 6.54 14.96 7.42
C GLU A 18 6.13 13.49 7.46
N PHE A 19 6.11 12.82 6.32
CA PHE A 19 5.84 11.39 6.20
C PHE A 19 6.89 10.55 6.93
N ILE A 20 8.17 10.86 6.75
CA ILE A 20 9.27 10.18 7.44
C ILE A 20 9.17 10.36 8.96
N ASN A 21 8.86 11.57 9.42
CA ASN A 21 8.68 11.85 10.84
C ASN A 21 7.50 11.05 11.43
N LYS A 22 6.41 10.94 10.69
CA LYS A 22 5.27 10.12 11.07
C LYS A 22 5.67 8.66 11.22
N LEU A 23 6.44 8.12 10.28
CA LEU A 23 6.96 6.75 10.36
C LEU A 23 7.83 6.54 11.60
N ARG A 24 8.72 7.48 11.89
CA ARG A 24 9.59 7.41 13.06
C ARG A 24 8.81 7.45 14.37
N ASN A 25 7.75 8.26 14.44
CA ASN A 25 6.89 8.37 15.61
C ASN A 25 6.07 7.09 15.83
N GLU A 26 5.62 6.45 14.77
CA GLU A 26 4.80 5.23 14.85
C GLU A 26 5.63 3.97 15.14
N SER A 27 6.88 3.92 14.66
CA SER A 27 7.70 2.71 14.68
C SER A 27 8.97 2.81 15.51
N GLY A 28 9.21 3.94 16.18
CA GLY A 28 10.42 4.20 16.95
C GLY A 28 11.56 4.79 16.14
N SER A 29 12.59 5.27 16.84
CA SER A 29 13.71 6.03 16.27
C SER A 29 14.74 5.19 15.49
N ASP A 30 14.62 3.86 15.51
CA ASP A 30 15.62 2.96 14.95
C ASP A 30 15.43 2.67 13.46
N ILE A 31 14.41 3.26 12.83
CA ILE A 31 14.14 3.06 11.41
C ILE A 31 15.16 3.83 10.57
N LYS A 32 15.90 3.10 9.75
CA LYS A 32 16.74 3.68 8.72
C LYS A 32 15.91 3.82 7.45
N THR A 33 15.65 5.07 7.04
CA THR A 33 14.94 5.34 5.80
C THR A 33 15.91 5.84 4.74
N ARG A 34 15.64 5.46 3.49
CA ARG A 34 16.30 6.04 2.33
C ARG A 34 15.28 6.27 1.22
N PHE A 35 15.57 7.24 0.39
CA PHE A 35 14.76 7.49 -0.80
C PHE A 35 15.09 6.48 -1.90
N THR A 36 14.07 6.15 -2.70
CA THR A 36 14.25 5.33 -3.89
C THR A 36 15.16 6.05 -4.87
N LYS A 37 16.26 5.40 -5.25
CA LYS A 37 17.22 5.94 -6.21
C LYS A 37 16.70 5.82 -7.64
N GLN A 38 17.25 6.63 -8.53
CA GLN A 38 16.95 6.52 -9.95
C GLN A 38 17.27 5.11 -10.46
N GLY A 39 16.35 4.51 -11.20
CA GLY A 39 16.47 3.14 -11.71
C GLY A 39 15.93 2.06 -10.79
N GLU A 40 15.66 2.37 -9.52
CA GLU A 40 14.98 1.46 -8.62
C GLU A 40 13.46 1.49 -8.85
N VAL A 41 12.81 0.38 -8.50
CA VAL A 41 11.35 0.27 -8.58
C VAL A 41 10.70 1.12 -7.50
N LYS A 42 9.80 2.01 -7.90
CA LYS A 42 9.01 2.82 -6.98
C LYS A 42 7.74 2.07 -6.58
N MET A 43 7.62 1.75 -5.30
CA MET A 43 6.47 1.00 -4.80
C MET A 43 5.14 1.73 -4.97
N SER A 44 5.12 3.05 -4.91
CA SER A 44 3.90 3.82 -5.19
C SER A 44 3.37 3.57 -6.61
N GLU A 45 4.25 3.50 -7.59
CA GLU A 45 3.89 3.21 -8.97
C GLU A 45 3.44 1.75 -9.15
N VAL A 46 4.14 0.83 -8.50
CA VAL A 46 3.81 -0.59 -8.52
C VAL A 46 2.41 -0.83 -7.94
N LEU A 47 2.12 -0.22 -6.79
CA LEU A 47 0.83 -0.38 -6.12
C LEU A 47 -0.33 0.21 -6.93
N VAL A 48 -0.11 1.34 -7.61
CA VAL A 48 -1.13 1.91 -8.50
C VAL A 48 -1.42 0.98 -9.67
N GLU A 49 -0.40 0.42 -10.28
CA GLU A 49 -0.57 -0.55 -11.37
C GLU A 49 -1.24 -1.84 -10.87
N TYR A 50 -0.76 -2.35 -9.74
CA TYR A 50 -1.30 -3.54 -9.11
C TYR A 50 -2.76 -3.36 -8.72
N GLY A 51 -3.10 -2.23 -8.14
CA GLY A 51 -4.43 -1.91 -7.67
C GLY A 51 -5.36 -1.33 -8.73
N ALA A 52 -4.90 -1.15 -9.96
CA ALA A 52 -5.67 -0.54 -11.04
C ALA A 52 -7.09 -1.13 -11.21
N PRO A 53 -7.31 -2.45 -11.09
CA PRO A 53 -8.64 -3.01 -11.24
C PRO A 53 -9.70 -2.44 -10.29
N ILE A 54 -9.28 -1.94 -9.13
CA ILE A 54 -10.22 -1.30 -8.18
C ILE A 54 -10.03 0.21 -8.10
N LEU A 55 -8.81 0.72 -8.19
CA LEU A 55 -8.53 2.15 -8.08
C LEU A 55 -9.18 2.96 -9.20
N GLN A 56 -9.26 2.41 -10.39
CA GLN A 56 -9.85 3.10 -11.54
C GLN A 56 -11.37 3.33 -11.40
N HIS A 57 -12.03 2.62 -10.50
CA HIS A 57 -13.47 2.74 -10.25
C HIS A 57 -13.81 3.73 -9.14
N ALA A 58 -12.81 4.28 -8.45
CA ALA A 58 -13.04 5.26 -7.39
C ALA A 58 -13.67 6.54 -7.97
N ALA A 59 -14.81 6.93 -7.42
CA ALA A 59 -15.56 8.10 -7.86
C ALA A 59 -15.16 9.38 -7.12
N SER A 60 -14.42 9.27 -6.01
CA SER A 60 -13.99 10.39 -5.19
C SER A 60 -12.59 10.14 -4.62
N ASP A 61 -11.98 11.19 -4.07
CA ASP A 61 -10.69 11.09 -3.39
C ASP A 61 -10.77 10.16 -2.16
N GLU A 62 -11.87 10.24 -1.43
CA GLU A 62 -12.11 9.36 -0.29
C GLU A 62 -12.20 7.90 -0.70
N GLU A 63 -12.96 7.60 -1.74
CA GLU A 63 -13.04 6.24 -2.28
C GLU A 63 -11.69 5.74 -2.77
N TYR A 64 -10.91 6.62 -3.39
CA TYR A 64 -9.55 6.27 -3.84
C TYR A 64 -8.66 5.89 -2.67
N ARG A 65 -8.67 6.68 -1.59
CA ARG A 65 -7.89 6.39 -0.39
C ARG A 65 -8.32 5.09 0.27
N ASN A 66 -9.61 4.87 0.35
CA ASN A 66 -10.17 3.62 0.90
C ASN A 66 -9.78 2.41 0.06
N ALA A 67 -9.90 2.52 -1.25
CA ALA A 67 -9.48 1.47 -2.18
C ALA A 67 -7.98 1.19 -2.08
N PHE A 68 -7.16 2.23 -1.95
CA PHE A 68 -5.72 2.07 -1.81
C PHE A 68 -5.35 1.33 -0.52
N SER A 69 -6.08 1.55 0.56
CA SER A 69 -5.91 0.79 1.81
C SER A 69 -6.14 -0.71 1.59
N VAL A 70 -7.14 -1.06 0.82
CA VAL A 70 -7.42 -2.46 0.45
C VAL A 70 -6.29 -3.03 -0.42
N VAL A 71 -5.80 -2.23 -1.36
CA VAL A 71 -4.66 -2.61 -2.23
C VAL A 71 -3.44 -2.96 -1.40
N VAL A 72 -3.09 -2.11 -0.44
CA VAL A 72 -1.93 -2.33 0.45
C VAL A 72 -2.14 -3.57 1.31
N PHE A 73 -3.32 -3.73 1.88
CA PHE A 73 -3.66 -4.91 2.67
C PHE A 73 -3.48 -6.19 1.86
N ALA A 74 -4.04 -6.24 0.67
CA ALA A 74 -3.94 -7.42 -0.21
C ALA A 74 -2.50 -7.68 -0.66
N TRP A 75 -1.73 -6.64 -0.95
CA TRP A 75 -0.32 -6.77 -1.30
C TRP A 75 0.47 -7.47 -0.19
N ASN A 76 0.36 -6.98 1.04
CA ASN A 76 1.04 -7.57 2.18
C ASN A 76 0.54 -8.99 2.47
N LEU A 77 -0.77 -9.19 2.38
CA LEU A 77 -1.40 -10.49 2.64
C LEU A 77 -0.86 -11.59 1.73
N ALA A 78 -0.52 -11.26 0.49
CA ALA A 78 0.02 -12.22 -0.46
C ALA A 78 1.36 -12.84 -0.02
N HIS A 79 2.09 -12.18 0.88
CA HIS A 79 3.34 -12.70 1.43
C HIS A 79 3.14 -13.68 2.59
N PHE A 80 1.94 -13.75 3.16
CA PHE A 80 1.63 -14.70 4.22
C PHE A 80 1.30 -16.09 3.65
N PRO A 81 1.54 -17.16 4.42
CA PRO A 81 1.11 -18.51 4.03
C PRO A 81 -0.41 -18.57 3.80
N LEU A 82 -0.83 -19.41 2.88
CA LEU A 82 -2.25 -19.58 2.52
C LEU A 82 -3.15 -19.78 3.74
N GLN A 83 -2.70 -20.57 4.70
CA GLN A 83 -3.44 -20.87 5.93
C GLN A 83 -3.70 -19.62 6.78
N SER A 84 -2.74 -18.69 6.81
CA SER A 84 -2.82 -17.46 7.59
C SER A 84 -3.69 -16.41 6.91
N ARG A 85 -3.80 -16.43 5.59
CA ARG A 85 -4.52 -15.41 4.82
C ARG A 85 -5.98 -15.32 5.19
N LYS A 86 -6.66 -16.46 5.30
CA LYS A 86 -8.08 -16.49 5.64
C LYS A 86 -8.36 -15.89 7.01
N LYS A 87 -7.53 -16.25 7.99
CA LYS A 87 -7.62 -15.71 9.34
C LYS A 87 -7.42 -14.21 9.36
N LEU A 88 -6.39 -13.71 8.65
CA LEU A 88 -6.09 -12.29 8.59
C LEU A 88 -7.19 -11.49 7.88
N ILE A 89 -7.77 -12.05 6.83
CA ILE A 89 -8.92 -11.43 6.16
C ILE A 89 -10.09 -11.27 7.14
N ASP A 90 -10.42 -12.31 7.90
CA ASP A 90 -11.52 -12.27 8.85
C ASP A 90 -11.24 -11.29 10.00
N GLU A 91 -10.04 -11.28 10.54
CA GLU A 91 -9.65 -10.38 11.63
C GLU A 91 -9.63 -8.91 11.20
N ASP A 92 -9.11 -8.61 10.01
CA ASP A 92 -8.93 -7.25 9.54
C ASP A 92 -10.14 -6.70 8.77
N SER A 93 -11.09 -7.54 8.39
CA SER A 93 -12.27 -7.11 7.64
C SER A 93 -13.06 -6.02 8.35
N MET A 94 -13.09 -6.02 9.68
CA MET A 94 -13.79 -5.01 10.48
C MET A 94 -13.27 -3.59 10.22
N SER A 95 -11.98 -3.45 9.93
CA SER A 95 -11.38 -2.15 9.61
C SER A 95 -11.87 -1.56 8.30
N PHE A 96 -12.40 -2.40 7.41
CA PHE A 96 -12.83 -2.00 6.07
C PHE A 96 -14.35 -1.97 5.89
N THR A 97 -15.11 -2.51 6.84
CA THR A 97 -16.58 -2.62 6.72
C THR A 97 -17.32 -1.29 6.80
N ASN A 98 -16.63 -0.21 7.18
CA ASN A 98 -17.20 1.14 7.17
C ASN A 98 -17.50 1.66 5.76
N PHE A 99 -16.81 1.14 4.74
CA PHE A 99 -16.95 1.63 3.38
C PHE A 99 -17.11 0.53 2.32
N ILE A 100 -17.00 -0.72 2.72
CA ILE A 100 -17.13 -1.85 1.78
C ILE A 100 -17.84 -3.01 2.48
N ASP A 101 -18.76 -3.66 1.77
CA ASP A 101 -19.40 -4.87 2.23
C ASP A 101 -18.40 -6.00 2.44
N LYS A 102 -18.54 -6.78 3.52
CA LYS A 102 -17.60 -7.84 3.88
C LYS A 102 -17.39 -8.86 2.76
N ALA A 103 -18.47 -9.34 2.15
CA ALA A 103 -18.38 -10.34 1.07
C ALA A 103 -17.62 -9.78 -0.13
N PHE A 104 -17.87 -8.52 -0.47
CA PHE A 104 -17.19 -7.84 -1.56
C PHE A 104 -15.73 -7.57 -1.21
N PHE A 105 -15.44 -7.19 0.02
CA PHE A 105 -14.06 -7.04 0.51
C PHE A 105 -13.27 -8.34 0.35
N VAL A 106 -13.82 -9.46 0.78
CA VAL A 106 -13.15 -10.78 0.66
C VAL A 106 -12.87 -11.11 -0.81
N GLU A 107 -13.84 -10.89 -1.68
CA GLU A 107 -13.70 -11.12 -3.12
C GLU A 107 -12.59 -10.27 -3.74
N ILE A 108 -12.57 -8.96 -3.44
CA ILE A 108 -11.55 -8.05 -3.94
C ILE A 108 -10.17 -8.47 -3.45
N VAL A 109 -10.02 -8.76 -2.16
CA VAL A 109 -8.73 -9.13 -1.58
C VAL A 109 -8.22 -10.43 -2.22
N GLN A 110 -9.06 -11.43 -2.37
CA GLN A 110 -8.67 -12.69 -3.02
C GLN A 110 -8.23 -12.47 -4.47
N THR A 111 -8.96 -11.64 -5.19
CA THR A 111 -8.62 -11.29 -6.58
C THR A 111 -7.26 -10.58 -6.66
N LEU A 112 -7.02 -9.62 -5.78
CA LEU A 112 -5.76 -8.89 -5.73
C LEU A 112 -4.59 -9.78 -5.29
N VAL A 113 -4.79 -10.67 -4.33
CA VAL A 113 -3.75 -11.62 -3.93
C VAL A 113 -3.36 -12.51 -5.11
N SER A 114 -4.34 -13.05 -5.83
CA SER A 114 -4.09 -13.84 -7.03
C SER A 114 -3.32 -13.06 -8.09
N ARG A 115 -3.70 -11.80 -8.30
CA ARG A 115 -3.02 -10.90 -9.25
C ARG A 115 -1.55 -10.68 -8.87
N LYS A 116 -1.26 -10.49 -7.58
CA LYS A 116 0.12 -10.35 -7.13
C LYS A 116 0.94 -11.59 -7.41
N LEU A 117 0.41 -12.75 -7.07
CA LEU A 117 1.10 -14.02 -7.25
C LEU A 117 1.32 -14.35 -8.73
N GLU A 118 0.46 -13.86 -9.62
CA GLU A 118 0.57 -14.10 -11.06
C GLU A 118 1.51 -13.12 -11.76
N TYR A 119 1.41 -11.82 -11.44
CA TYR A 119 2.07 -10.77 -12.22
C TYR A 119 3.14 -9.98 -11.46
N PHE A 120 3.18 -10.06 -10.13
CA PHE A 120 4.06 -9.23 -9.31
C PHE A 120 4.93 -10.04 -8.36
N MET A 121 5.09 -11.33 -8.60
CA MET A 121 5.79 -12.26 -7.71
C MET A 121 7.27 -11.89 -7.52
N GLY A 122 7.91 -11.28 -8.53
CA GLY A 122 9.31 -10.87 -8.47
C GLY A 122 9.60 -9.69 -7.56
N ILE A 123 8.56 -9.02 -7.05
CA ILE A 123 8.72 -7.85 -6.18
C ILE A 123 8.49 -8.29 -4.74
N GLU A 124 9.61 -8.52 -4.03
CA GLU A 124 9.62 -9.05 -2.66
C GLU A 124 9.76 -7.92 -1.64
N ARG A 125 8.75 -7.06 -1.57
CA ARG A 125 8.70 -5.95 -0.64
C ARG A 125 7.38 -5.93 0.12
N LEU A 126 7.46 -5.61 1.40
CA LEU A 126 6.30 -5.37 2.26
C LEU A 126 6.06 -3.87 2.37
N ILE A 127 4.81 -3.48 2.49
CA ILE A 127 4.43 -2.09 2.68
C ILE A 127 4.29 -1.81 4.18
N ALA A 128 5.16 -0.96 4.70
CA ALA A 128 5.13 -0.58 6.10
C ALA A 128 4.09 0.50 6.38
N ASN A 129 3.98 1.47 5.48
CA ASN A 129 3.02 2.56 5.60
C ASN A 129 2.87 3.26 4.26
N PHE A 130 1.83 4.07 4.14
CA PHE A 130 1.63 4.92 2.97
C PHE A 130 0.88 6.19 3.38
N GLU A 131 0.98 7.19 2.53
CA GLU A 131 0.26 8.45 2.69
C GLU A 131 -0.19 8.96 1.33
N ILE A 132 -1.43 9.40 1.26
CA ILE A 132 -2.01 9.99 0.06
C ILE A 132 -2.39 11.43 0.37
N ASN A 133 -1.79 12.37 -0.34
CA ASN A 133 -2.02 13.80 -0.19
C ASN A 133 -2.54 14.39 -1.50
N GLY A 134 -3.20 15.54 -1.40
CA GLY A 134 -3.74 16.24 -2.55
C GLY A 134 -5.14 15.77 -2.92
N HIS A 135 -5.64 16.30 -4.05
CA HIS A 135 -7.01 16.08 -4.52
C HIS A 135 -7.04 15.86 -6.03
N GLY A 136 -7.93 14.99 -6.48
CA GLY A 136 -8.17 14.77 -7.90
C GLY A 136 -6.90 14.43 -8.67
N LYS A 137 -6.57 15.23 -9.67
CA LYS A 137 -5.37 15.02 -10.50
C LYS A 137 -4.06 15.35 -9.78
N ASP A 138 -4.12 15.99 -8.63
CA ASP A 138 -2.97 16.37 -7.82
C ASP A 138 -2.71 15.44 -6.65
N ILE A 139 -3.24 14.23 -6.71
CA ILE A 139 -2.99 13.20 -5.71
C ILE A 139 -1.52 12.77 -5.75
N HIS A 140 -0.93 12.75 -4.55
CA HIS A 140 0.44 12.29 -4.32
C HIS A 140 0.43 11.08 -3.40
N ILE A 141 1.10 10.03 -3.81
CA ILE A 141 1.19 8.79 -3.07
C ILE A 141 2.63 8.59 -2.64
N GLN A 142 2.84 8.49 -1.33
CA GLN A 142 4.12 8.14 -0.73
C GLN A 142 3.99 6.77 -0.08
N VAL A 143 4.95 5.90 -0.32
CA VAL A 143 4.93 4.54 0.18
C VAL A 143 6.26 4.24 0.85
N ALA A 144 6.19 3.77 2.09
CA ALA A 144 7.31 3.20 2.80
C ALA A 144 7.26 1.68 2.67
N SER A 145 8.30 1.10 2.15
CA SER A 145 8.39 -0.35 1.98
C SER A 145 9.67 -0.89 2.61
N MET A 146 9.63 -2.18 2.95
CA MET A 146 10.76 -2.89 3.50
C MET A 146 10.93 -4.21 2.79
N LYS A 147 12.16 -4.75 2.82
CA LYS A 147 12.46 -6.04 2.21
C LYS A 147 11.61 -7.14 2.86
N TYR A 148 11.11 -8.06 2.04
CA TYR A 148 10.43 -9.24 2.55
C TYR A 148 11.40 -10.15 3.29
N ASN A 149 11.11 -10.42 4.55
CA ASN A 149 11.69 -11.49 5.34
C ASN A 149 10.73 -11.81 6.50
N GLN A 150 10.95 -12.89 7.22
CA GLN A 150 10.02 -13.34 8.27
C GLN A 150 9.92 -12.33 9.43
N GLU A 151 11.02 -11.70 9.79
CA GLU A 151 11.05 -10.68 10.84
C GLU A 151 10.20 -9.47 10.48
N ASN A 152 10.36 -8.95 9.26
CA ASN A 152 9.58 -7.81 8.77
C ASN A 152 8.10 -8.18 8.61
N LEU A 153 7.80 -9.40 8.19
CA LEU A 153 6.43 -9.88 8.08
C LEU A 153 5.74 -9.93 9.45
N ASN A 154 6.46 -10.38 10.47
CA ASN A 154 5.94 -10.42 11.84
C ASN A 154 5.67 -9.01 12.37
N SER A 155 6.55 -8.05 12.09
CA SER A 155 6.38 -6.67 12.55
C SER A 155 5.16 -5.99 11.91
N ILE A 156 4.83 -6.29 10.67
CA ILE A 156 3.63 -5.78 10.00
C ILE A 156 2.36 -6.33 10.65
N ASN A 157 2.38 -7.56 11.10
CA ASN A 157 1.23 -8.20 11.74
C ASN A 157 0.90 -7.63 13.12
N GLU A 158 1.82 -6.88 13.72
CA GLU A 158 1.63 -6.22 15.02
C GLU A 158 0.98 -4.81 14.89
N PHE A 159 0.83 -4.33 13.67
CA PHE A 159 0.14 -3.07 13.40
C PHE A 159 -1.35 -3.35 13.09
#